data_466bf147539827386c5a8916fac54187
#
_entry.id   466bf147539827386c5a8916fac54187
#
_cell.length_a   1.000
_cell.length_b   1.000
_cell.length_c   1.000
_cell.angle_alpha   90.00
_cell.angle_beta   90.00
_cell.angle_gamma   90.00
#
_symmetry.space_group_name_H-M   'P 1'
#
loop_
_entity.id
_entity.type
_entity.pdbx_description
1 polymer ?
#
loop_
_entity_poly.entity_id
_entity_poly.type
_entity_poly.pdbx_seq_one_letter_code
_entity_poly.pdbx_strand_id
1 'polypeptide(L)'
;MEAKNALSTGLLVISLLCCAQLASVPLTFDASTVGGPASEDRAELFAPPGEGPFPAIVVLHGCSGVGRHERLWAQQLVAWGYVAIVVDSFRPRGISSVCNYGMLVPPQLQAVDAFNAAAYLRGHPQVAGDRIGVIGFSHGGWAVLKAVLTDTASRAAARPFVAAVAFYPGCDPPQSPLITDTLILIGEADDWTPVDRCIHWRDTVRRNGHSVEMKTYPAALHAFDAPAPPHYYAGHYFGRDPAAAADAVIQTRNFLNSRLAPPNSAP
;
A
#
# COMPACT_ATOMS: atom_id res chain seq x y z
N MET A 1 -72.27 -1.83 -21.80
CA MET A 1 -71.20 -2.58 -21.10
C MET A 1 -69.90 -1.89 -21.41
N GLU A 2 -69.48 -1.01 -20.54
CA GLU A 2 -68.26 -0.20 -20.70
C GLU A 2 -67.14 -0.87 -19.89
N ALA A 3 -66.03 -1.23 -20.57
CA ALA A 3 -64.84 -1.76 -19.95
C ALA A 3 -63.92 -0.56 -19.56
N LYS A 4 -63.69 -0.35 -18.26
CA LYS A 4 -62.74 0.63 -17.72
C LYS A 4 -61.34 0.05 -17.74
N ASN A 5 -60.46 0.57 -18.59
CA ASN A 5 -59.04 0.32 -18.56
C ASN A 5 -58.40 1.13 -17.43
N ALA A 6 -57.83 0.46 -16.43
CA ALA A 6 -57.01 1.05 -15.40
C ALA A 6 -55.54 1.03 -15.85
N LEU A 7 -55.00 2.19 -16.17
CA LEU A 7 -53.55 2.37 -16.38
C LEU A 7 -52.83 2.42 -15.01
N SER A 8 -52.06 1.39 -14.74
CA SER A 8 -51.14 1.34 -13.60
C SER A 8 -49.87 2.12 -13.96
N THR A 9 -49.68 3.29 -13.37
CA THR A 9 -48.43 4.08 -13.44
C THR A 9 -47.46 3.53 -12.43
N GLY A 10 -46.55 2.62 -12.89
CA GLY A 10 -45.43 2.16 -12.10
C GLY A 10 -44.40 3.31 -11.95
N LEU A 11 -44.25 3.84 -10.73
CA LEU A 11 -43.14 4.71 -10.38
C LEU A 11 -41.85 3.93 -10.39
N LEU A 12 -40.99 4.20 -11.38
CA LEU A 12 -39.62 3.71 -11.43
C LEU A 12 -38.79 4.56 -10.46
N VAL A 13 -38.52 4.03 -9.25
CA VAL A 13 -37.61 4.65 -8.29
C VAL A 13 -36.18 4.35 -8.79
N ILE A 14 -35.62 5.29 -9.54
CA ILE A 14 -34.18 5.29 -9.88
C ILE A 14 -33.42 5.64 -8.60
N SER A 15 -32.91 4.64 -7.90
CA SER A 15 -31.96 4.82 -6.80
C SER A 15 -30.65 5.33 -7.39
N LEU A 16 -30.43 6.65 -7.33
CA LEU A 16 -29.13 7.25 -7.57
C LEU A 16 -28.21 6.79 -6.41
N LEU A 17 -27.45 5.72 -6.63
CA LEU A 17 -26.26 5.45 -5.83
C LEU A 17 -25.27 6.59 -6.10
N CYS A 18 -25.34 7.60 -5.23
CA CYS A 18 -24.33 8.65 -5.14
C CYS A 18 -23.01 7.94 -4.74
N CYS A 19 -22.10 7.75 -5.70
CA CYS A 19 -20.70 7.40 -5.40
C CYS A 19 -20.10 8.59 -4.64
N ALA A 20 -20.35 8.65 -3.33
CA ALA A 20 -19.63 9.56 -2.48
C ALA A 20 -18.15 9.19 -2.58
N GLN A 21 -17.36 10.03 -3.25
CA GLN A 21 -15.91 9.92 -3.20
C GLN A 21 -15.53 10.07 -1.73
N LEU A 22 -14.93 9.01 -1.17
CA LEU A 22 -14.40 9.06 0.18
C LEU A 22 -13.38 10.21 0.25
N ALA A 23 -13.71 11.24 1.02
CA ALA A 23 -12.85 12.38 1.20
C ALA A 23 -11.62 11.97 2.02
N SER A 24 -10.43 12.33 1.53
CA SER A 24 -9.21 12.24 2.33
C SER A 24 -9.12 13.45 3.25
N VAL A 25 -8.57 13.25 4.43
CA VAL A 25 -8.18 14.33 5.33
C VAL A 25 -6.67 14.51 5.22
N PRO A 26 -6.20 15.63 4.66
CA PRO A 26 -4.78 15.96 4.71
C PRO A 26 -4.35 16.18 6.15
N LEU A 27 -3.20 15.62 6.52
CA LEU A 27 -2.66 15.78 7.86
C LEU A 27 -1.13 15.92 7.83
N THR A 28 -0.60 16.56 8.86
CA THR A 28 0.81 16.55 9.22
C THR A 28 0.93 15.95 10.60
N PHE A 29 1.99 15.22 10.87
CA PHE A 29 2.31 14.66 12.18
C PHE A 29 3.81 14.73 12.44
N ASP A 30 4.18 14.78 13.72
CA ASP A 30 5.59 14.83 14.10
C ASP A 30 6.32 13.56 13.64
N ALA A 31 7.30 13.74 12.78
CA ALA A 31 8.22 12.69 12.43
C ALA A 31 9.27 12.56 13.54
N SER A 32 9.21 11.45 14.28
CA SER A 32 10.33 11.10 15.14
C SER A 32 11.53 10.76 14.27
N THR A 33 12.56 11.58 14.34
CA THR A 33 13.73 11.45 13.47
C THR A 33 14.70 10.44 14.04
N VAL A 34 14.96 9.39 13.29
CA VAL A 34 16.18 8.63 13.47
C VAL A 34 17.33 9.43 12.83
N GLY A 35 17.97 10.29 13.63
CA GLY A 35 19.22 10.94 13.26
C GLY A 35 19.15 12.23 12.43
N GLY A 36 18.00 12.94 12.43
CA GLY A 36 17.86 14.24 11.74
C GLY A 36 17.05 15.26 12.55
N PRO A 37 16.95 16.53 12.12
CA PRO A 37 16.10 17.52 12.75
C PRO A 37 14.64 17.09 12.64
N ALA A 38 13.82 17.41 13.64
CA ALA A 38 12.39 17.17 13.62
C ALA A 38 11.79 17.73 12.32
N SER A 39 11.15 16.87 11.53
CA SER A 39 10.42 17.26 10.32
C SER A 39 8.97 16.87 10.48
N GLU A 40 8.08 17.63 9.87
CA GLU A 40 6.69 17.23 9.76
C GLU A 40 6.53 16.25 8.59
N ASP A 41 6.03 15.05 8.86
CA ASP A 41 5.57 14.14 7.82
C ASP A 41 4.21 14.60 7.28
N ARG A 42 4.01 14.47 5.98
CA ARG A 42 2.74 14.75 5.32
C ARG A 42 2.06 13.47 4.91
N ALA A 43 0.75 13.41 5.11
CA ALA A 43 -0.04 12.28 4.69
C ALA A 43 -1.48 12.66 4.34
N GLU A 44 -2.19 11.72 3.73
CA GLU A 44 -3.62 11.77 3.50
C GLU A 44 -4.27 10.58 4.22
N LEU A 45 -5.20 10.85 5.14
CA LEU A 45 -5.93 9.84 5.88
C LEU A 45 -7.29 9.56 5.24
N PHE A 46 -7.60 8.29 5.09
CA PHE A 46 -8.86 7.77 4.58
C PHE A 46 -9.41 6.80 5.62
N ALA A 47 -10.67 6.98 6.03
CA ALA A 47 -11.28 6.12 7.03
C ALA A 47 -12.62 5.56 6.58
N PRO A 48 -12.96 4.32 6.96
CA PRO A 48 -14.32 3.80 6.79
C PRO A 48 -15.32 4.61 7.62
N PRO A 49 -16.59 4.64 7.22
CA PRO A 49 -17.64 5.18 8.08
C PRO A 49 -17.81 4.34 9.35
N GLY A 50 -18.10 5.00 10.48
CA GLY A 50 -18.31 4.34 11.78
C GLY A 50 -17.26 4.71 12.82
N GLU A 51 -17.42 4.18 14.03
CA GLU A 51 -16.59 4.56 15.17
C GLU A 51 -15.26 3.77 15.26
N GLY A 52 -15.21 2.58 14.66
CA GLY A 52 -14.03 1.70 14.77
C GLY A 52 -14.00 0.91 16.09
N PRO A 53 -12.85 0.44 16.59
CA PRO A 53 -11.53 0.59 15.96
C PRO A 53 -11.33 -0.35 14.74
N PHE A 54 -10.82 0.21 13.65
CA PHE A 54 -10.51 -0.50 12.43
C PHE A 54 -9.04 -0.92 12.36
N PRO A 55 -8.67 -2.01 11.69
CA PRO A 55 -7.29 -2.25 11.30
C PRO A 55 -6.84 -1.17 10.32
N ALA A 56 -5.53 -0.92 10.22
CA ALA A 56 -5.03 0.17 9.41
C ALA A 56 -3.88 -0.26 8.49
N ILE A 57 -3.74 0.44 7.37
CA ILE A 57 -2.69 0.22 6.37
C ILE A 57 -1.95 1.53 6.08
N VAL A 58 -0.64 1.49 6.21
CA VAL A 58 0.25 2.53 5.71
C VAL A 58 0.52 2.28 4.23
N VAL A 59 0.33 3.29 3.38
CA VAL A 59 0.49 3.22 1.92
C VAL A 59 1.69 4.05 1.50
N LEU A 60 2.66 3.43 0.83
CA LEU A 60 3.89 4.05 0.36
C LEU A 60 3.91 4.17 -1.16
N HIS A 61 4.12 5.39 -1.63
CA HIS A 61 4.13 5.72 -3.05
C HIS A 61 5.39 5.26 -3.78
N GLY A 62 5.28 5.15 -5.12
CA GLY A 62 6.40 4.90 -6.01
C GLY A 62 7.33 6.11 -6.19
N CYS A 63 8.28 5.99 -7.14
CA CYS A 63 9.29 7.01 -7.38
C CYS A 63 8.75 8.37 -7.84
N SER A 64 7.50 8.46 -8.29
CA SER A 64 6.84 9.70 -8.75
C SER A 64 6.15 10.49 -7.63
N GLY A 65 6.24 10.04 -6.37
CA GLY A 65 5.51 10.66 -5.26
C GLY A 65 4.04 10.26 -5.20
N VAL A 66 3.28 10.87 -4.28
CA VAL A 66 1.85 10.58 -4.09
C VAL A 66 1.04 11.03 -5.29
N GLY A 67 0.35 10.09 -5.93
CA GLY A 67 -0.48 10.30 -7.09
C GLY A 67 -1.91 9.75 -6.97
N ARG A 68 -2.57 9.64 -8.12
CA ARG A 68 -3.91 9.04 -8.21
C ARG A 68 -3.91 7.56 -7.83
N HIS A 69 -2.83 6.85 -8.15
CA HIS A 69 -2.70 5.42 -7.94
C HIS A 69 -2.81 5.06 -6.45
N GLU A 70 -2.03 5.72 -5.60
CA GLU A 70 -2.03 5.49 -4.15
C GLU A 70 -3.38 5.85 -3.50
N ARG A 71 -4.03 6.91 -3.98
CA ARG A 71 -5.37 7.30 -3.51
C ARG A 71 -6.44 6.28 -3.89
N LEU A 72 -6.37 5.68 -5.09
CA LEU A 72 -7.27 4.60 -5.50
C LEU A 72 -7.08 3.35 -4.63
N TRP A 73 -5.83 3.01 -4.29
CA TRP A 73 -5.55 1.93 -3.35
C TRP A 73 -6.05 2.25 -1.94
N ALA A 74 -5.88 3.47 -1.46
CA ALA A 74 -6.41 3.89 -0.16
C ALA A 74 -7.95 3.76 -0.12
N GLN A 75 -8.66 4.19 -1.18
CA GLN A 75 -10.11 4.01 -1.29
C GLN A 75 -10.51 2.53 -1.33
N GLN A 76 -9.74 1.69 -2.02
CA GLN A 76 -9.97 0.24 -2.05
C GLN A 76 -9.79 -0.40 -0.67
N LEU A 77 -8.76 0.01 0.09
CA LEU A 77 -8.51 -0.45 1.46
C LEU A 77 -9.65 -0.04 2.38
N VAL A 78 -10.14 1.19 2.27
CA VAL A 78 -11.31 1.68 3.03
C VAL A 78 -12.56 0.87 2.70
N ALA A 79 -12.78 0.52 1.42
CA ALA A 79 -13.88 -0.35 1.03
C ALA A 79 -13.77 -1.77 1.60
N TRP A 80 -12.57 -2.20 2.00
CA TRP A 80 -12.34 -3.47 2.73
C TRP A 80 -12.39 -3.32 4.25
N GLY A 81 -12.66 -2.12 4.78
CA GLY A 81 -12.78 -1.86 6.22
C GLY A 81 -11.48 -1.49 6.91
N TYR A 82 -10.45 -1.05 6.18
CA TYR A 82 -9.20 -0.54 6.75
C TYR A 82 -9.20 0.98 6.79
N VAL A 83 -8.65 1.56 7.85
CA VAL A 83 -8.13 2.93 7.77
C VAL A 83 -6.88 2.91 6.90
N ALA A 84 -6.74 3.82 5.96
CA ALA A 84 -5.56 3.92 5.11
C ALA A 84 -4.89 5.29 5.26
N ILE A 85 -3.57 5.31 5.43
CA ILE A 85 -2.78 6.54 5.47
C ILE A 85 -1.77 6.53 4.33
N VAL A 86 -1.90 7.47 3.39
CA VAL A 86 -0.97 7.63 2.26
C VAL A 86 0.11 8.62 2.65
N VAL A 87 1.34 8.15 2.82
CA VAL A 87 2.47 8.96 3.29
C VAL A 87 3.18 9.62 2.12
N ASP A 88 3.47 10.92 2.22
CA ASP A 88 4.26 11.67 1.24
C ASP A 88 5.70 11.83 1.73
N SER A 89 6.56 10.93 1.32
CA SER A 89 7.97 10.93 1.72
C SER A 89 8.83 11.94 0.95
N PHE A 90 8.33 12.57 -0.12
CA PHE A 90 9.15 13.40 -1.00
C PHE A 90 8.94 14.89 -0.81
N ARG A 91 7.68 15.36 -0.82
CA ARG A 91 7.39 16.80 -0.74
C ARG A 91 7.90 17.48 0.51
N PRO A 92 7.85 16.88 1.73
CA PRO A 92 8.46 17.47 2.92
C PRO A 92 9.97 17.70 2.77
N ARG A 93 10.62 16.93 1.87
CA ARG A 93 12.05 17.05 1.55
C ARG A 93 12.34 17.96 0.35
N GLY A 94 11.32 18.64 -0.19
CA GLY A 94 11.44 19.49 -1.38
C GLY A 94 11.64 18.70 -2.68
N ILE A 95 11.33 17.40 -2.69
CA ILE A 95 11.53 16.50 -3.82
C ILE A 95 10.17 16.13 -4.42
N SER A 96 10.06 16.14 -5.75
CA SER A 96 8.84 15.75 -6.45
C SER A 96 8.90 14.34 -7.03
N SER A 97 10.10 13.85 -7.39
CA SER A 97 10.30 12.54 -8.00
C SER A 97 11.74 12.07 -7.82
N VAL A 98 11.92 10.75 -7.70
CA VAL A 98 13.22 10.07 -7.66
C VAL A 98 13.35 9.01 -8.76
N CYS A 99 12.49 9.01 -9.79
CA CYS A 99 12.46 7.96 -10.83
C CYS A 99 13.77 7.82 -11.58
N ASN A 100 14.53 8.91 -11.78
CA ASN A 100 15.84 8.88 -12.43
C ASN A 100 17.00 8.61 -11.45
N TYR A 101 16.78 8.74 -10.16
CA TYR A 101 17.79 8.52 -9.12
C TYR A 101 17.13 8.13 -7.79
N GLY A 102 16.78 6.85 -7.67
CA GLY A 102 16.03 6.30 -6.52
C GLY A 102 16.70 6.54 -5.16
N MET A 103 18.03 6.67 -5.12
CA MET A 103 18.78 6.93 -3.90
C MET A 103 18.77 8.41 -3.45
N LEU A 104 18.12 9.31 -4.18
CA LEU A 104 17.93 10.70 -3.71
C LEU A 104 17.08 10.75 -2.42
N VAL A 105 16.09 9.87 -2.31
CA VAL A 105 15.46 9.51 -1.04
C VAL A 105 15.62 7.99 -0.88
N PRO A 106 16.61 7.52 -0.13
CA PRO A 106 16.83 6.09 0.06
C PRO A 106 15.58 5.40 0.60
N PRO A 107 15.29 4.15 0.20
CA PRO A 107 14.09 3.42 0.63
C PRO A 107 14.02 3.23 2.15
N GLN A 108 15.16 3.25 2.85
CA GLN A 108 15.20 3.24 4.31
C GLN A 108 14.56 4.48 4.94
N LEU A 109 14.70 5.67 4.33
CA LEU A 109 14.04 6.89 4.83
C LEU A 109 12.52 6.78 4.66
N GLN A 110 12.05 6.31 3.49
CA GLN A 110 10.62 6.08 3.28
C GLN A 110 10.07 4.99 4.23
N ALA A 111 10.88 3.98 4.59
CA ALA A 111 10.51 3.00 5.60
C ALA A 111 10.39 3.61 7.01
N VAL A 112 11.25 4.56 7.35
CA VAL A 112 11.14 5.33 8.62
C VAL A 112 9.86 6.17 8.63
N ASP A 113 9.54 6.86 7.53
CA ASP A 113 8.29 7.62 7.40
C ASP A 113 7.05 6.69 7.59
N ALA A 114 7.13 5.44 7.09
CA ALA A 114 6.08 4.45 7.33
C ALA A 114 5.94 4.08 8.81
N PHE A 115 7.03 3.95 9.55
CA PHE A 115 6.99 3.70 11.00
C PHE A 115 6.44 4.91 11.77
N ASN A 116 6.76 6.13 11.38
CA ASN A 116 6.18 7.35 11.96
C ASN A 116 4.67 7.39 11.75
N ALA A 117 4.20 7.11 10.53
CA ALA A 117 2.78 7.01 10.23
C ALA A 117 2.08 5.90 11.05
N ALA A 118 2.73 4.75 11.23
CA ALA A 118 2.21 3.69 12.07
C ALA A 118 2.16 4.09 13.55
N ALA A 119 3.12 4.88 14.04
CA ALA A 119 3.10 5.42 15.40
C ALA A 119 1.93 6.40 15.60
N TYR A 120 1.70 7.30 14.63
CA TYR A 120 0.53 8.17 14.61
C TYR A 120 -0.78 7.37 14.64
N LEU A 121 -0.91 6.37 13.77
CA LEU A 121 -2.11 5.51 13.71
C LEU A 121 -2.37 4.76 15.02
N ARG A 122 -1.34 4.34 15.75
CA ARG A 122 -1.50 3.69 17.05
C ARG A 122 -2.15 4.57 18.12
N GLY A 123 -2.01 5.88 18.01
CA GLY A 123 -2.67 6.87 18.86
C GLY A 123 -4.05 7.33 18.35
N HIS A 124 -4.44 6.93 17.12
CA HIS A 124 -5.68 7.40 16.52
C HIS A 124 -6.90 6.65 17.07
N PRO A 125 -7.98 7.32 17.53
CA PRO A 125 -9.09 6.70 18.23
C PRO A 125 -9.86 5.66 17.38
N GLN A 126 -9.91 5.82 16.07
CA GLN A 126 -10.58 4.88 15.16
C GLN A 126 -9.71 3.69 14.74
N VAL A 127 -8.46 3.57 15.22
CA VAL A 127 -7.51 2.54 14.78
C VAL A 127 -7.25 1.50 15.85
N ALA A 128 -7.33 0.23 15.48
CA ALA A 128 -6.81 -0.88 16.26
C ALA A 128 -5.27 -0.90 16.15
N GLY A 129 -4.60 -0.25 17.10
CA GLY A 129 -3.16 0.03 17.04
C GLY A 129 -2.23 -1.19 17.05
N ASP A 130 -2.76 -2.38 17.34
CA ASP A 130 -2.09 -3.67 17.23
C ASP A 130 -2.27 -4.35 15.87
N ARG A 131 -3.10 -3.80 14.98
CA ARG A 131 -3.45 -4.34 13.65
C ARG A 131 -3.11 -3.36 12.54
N ILE A 132 -1.83 -3.06 12.39
CA ILE A 132 -1.33 -2.14 11.36
C ILE A 132 -0.45 -2.90 10.39
N GLY A 133 -0.80 -2.82 9.10
CA GLY A 133 -0.01 -3.32 7.97
C GLY A 133 0.61 -2.20 7.15
N VAL A 134 1.41 -2.59 6.16
CA VAL A 134 2.03 -1.67 5.20
C VAL A 134 1.91 -2.21 3.78
N ILE A 135 1.65 -1.33 2.82
CA ILE A 135 1.66 -1.63 1.38
C ILE A 135 2.51 -0.58 0.66
N GLY A 136 3.26 -0.99 -0.34
CA GLY A 136 4.08 -0.06 -1.11
C GLY A 136 4.27 -0.48 -2.56
N PHE A 137 4.49 0.51 -3.43
CA PHE A 137 4.56 0.36 -4.88
C PHE A 137 5.92 0.80 -5.40
N SER A 138 6.60 -0.03 -6.20
CA SER A 138 7.90 0.30 -6.81
C SER A 138 8.93 0.72 -5.75
N HIS A 139 9.34 1.97 -5.72
CA HIS A 139 10.21 2.55 -4.69
C HIS A 139 9.61 2.37 -3.28
N GLY A 140 8.29 2.58 -3.11
CA GLY A 140 7.58 2.28 -1.86
C GLY A 140 7.55 0.78 -1.53
N GLY A 141 7.47 -0.09 -2.53
CA GLY A 141 7.64 -1.53 -2.37
C GLY A 141 9.04 -1.89 -1.86
N TRP A 142 10.06 -1.23 -2.38
CA TRP A 142 11.44 -1.35 -1.89
C TRP A 142 11.55 -0.89 -0.44
N ALA A 143 10.90 0.23 -0.08
CA ALA A 143 10.82 0.70 1.31
C ALA A 143 10.10 -0.31 2.23
N VAL A 144 9.04 -0.96 1.76
CA VAL A 144 8.38 -2.06 2.47
C VAL A 144 9.37 -3.19 2.77
N LEU A 145 10.17 -3.63 1.77
CA LEU A 145 11.18 -4.67 1.97
C LEU A 145 12.30 -4.24 2.94
N LYS A 146 12.53 -2.94 3.13
CA LYS A 146 13.42 -2.44 4.21
C LYS A 146 12.70 -2.43 5.56
N ALA A 147 11.44 -2.02 5.62
CA ALA A 147 10.66 -1.93 6.85
C ALA A 147 10.43 -3.30 7.52
N VAL A 148 10.38 -4.39 6.75
CA VAL A 148 10.18 -5.74 7.28
C VAL A 148 11.43 -6.40 7.82
N LEU A 149 12.56 -5.69 7.85
CA LEU A 149 13.83 -6.20 8.35
C LEU A 149 14.19 -5.64 9.73
N THR A 150 14.79 -6.45 10.57
CA THR A 150 15.16 -6.12 11.96
C THR A 150 15.98 -4.82 12.06
N ASP A 151 16.95 -4.61 11.16
CA ASP A 151 17.86 -3.47 11.24
C ASP A 151 17.11 -2.13 11.10
N THR A 152 16.17 -2.04 10.15
CA THR A 152 15.42 -0.80 9.93
C THR A 152 14.47 -0.53 11.09
N ALA A 153 13.74 -1.54 11.56
CA ALA A 153 12.85 -1.40 12.71
C ALA A 153 13.61 -1.04 13.99
N SER A 154 14.77 -1.67 14.24
CA SER A 154 15.60 -1.37 15.41
C SER A 154 16.16 0.04 15.38
N ARG A 155 16.63 0.52 14.22
CA ARG A 155 17.12 1.90 14.06
C ARG A 155 16.00 2.94 14.27
N ALA A 156 14.78 2.61 13.87
CA ALA A 156 13.60 3.44 14.09
C ALA A 156 13.00 3.30 15.48
N ALA A 157 13.53 2.42 16.35
CA ALA A 157 12.92 2.02 17.63
C ALA A 157 11.42 1.68 17.49
N ALA A 158 11.06 1.11 16.34
CA ALA A 158 9.69 0.97 15.91
C ALA A 158 9.11 -0.43 16.20
N ARG A 159 7.81 -0.48 16.46
CA ARG A 159 7.09 -1.74 16.50
C ARG A 159 6.86 -2.26 15.07
N PRO A 160 7.09 -3.56 14.81
CA PRO A 160 6.85 -4.17 13.50
C PRO A 160 5.42 -3.96 13.00
N PHE A 161 5.25 -4.01 11.69
CA PHE A 161 3.96 -4.19 11.05
C PHE A 161 3.47 -5.63 11.23
N VAL A 162 2.16 -5.84 11.20
CA VAL A 162 1.57 -7.19 11.29
C VAL A 162 1.63 -7.90 9.93
N ALA A 163 1.49 -7.15 8.85
CA ALA A 163 1.52 -7.66 7.48
C ALA A 163 2.15 -6.62 6.54
N ALA A 164 2.83 -7.09 5.50
CA ALA A 164 3.48 -6.22 4.52
C ALA A 164 3.21 -6.71 3.09
N VAL A 165 2.86 -5.81 2.18
CA VAL A 165 2.67 -6.11 0.76
C VAL A 165 3.55 -5.20 -0.09
N ALA A 166 4.39 -5.79 -0.93
CA ALA A 166 5.29 -5.07 -1.82
C ALA A 166 4.94 -5.36 -3.28
N PHE A 167 4.51 -4.32 -4.01
CA PHE A 167 4.23 -4.38 -5.43
C PHE A 167 5.47 -4.00 -6.22
N TYR A 168 5.88 -4.86 -7.14
CA TYR A 168 7.04 -4.68 -8.04
C TYR A 168 8.20 -3.92 -7.37
N PRO A 169 8.69 -4.42 -6.21
CA PRO A 169 9.68 -3.70 -5.41
C PRO A 169 11.07 -3.74 -6.03
N GLY A 170 11.91 -2.74 -5.72
CA GLY A 170 13.35 -2.95 -5.76
C GLY A 170 13.77 -4.00 -4.73
N CYS A 171 14.54 -5.01 -5.13
CA CYS A 171 14.95 -6.12 -4.26
C CYS A 171 16.47 -6.15 -4.10
N ASP A 172 16.98 -5.46 -3.07
CA ASP A 172 18.39 -5.60 -2.66
C ASP A 172 18.57 -6.83 -1.77
N PRO A 173 19.76 -7.42 -1.75
CA PRO A 173 20.06 -8.51 -0.81
C PRO A 173 19.69 -8.12 0.63
N PRO A 174 18.97 -9.00 1.37
CA PRO A 174 18.55 -8.68 2.74
C PRO A 174 19.74 -8.67 3.68
N GLN A 175 19.83 -7.66 4.55
CA GLN A 175 20.95 -7.47 5.46
C GLN A 175 20.69 -8.05 6.86
N SER A 176 19.41 -8.29 7.21
CA SER A 176 19.00 -8.74 8.54
C SER A 176 17.76 -9.65 8.48
N PRO A 177 17.38 -10.30 9.59
CA PRO A 177 16.22 -11.17 9.62
C PRO A 177 14.89 -10.44 9.37
N LEU A 178 13.95 -11.19 8.81
CA LEU A 178 12.57 -10.81 8.64
C LEU A 178 11.85 -10.70 10.01
N ILE A 179 10.98 -9.72 10.15
CA ILE A 179 10.16 -9.48 11.36
C ILE A 179 8.68 -9.29 11.05
N THR A 180 8.26 -9.54 9.81
CA THR A 180 6.88 -9.32 9.35
C THR A 180 6.57 -10.27 8.20
N ASP A 181 5.41 -10.91 8.24
CA ASP A 181 4.91 -11.68 7.10
C ASP A 181 4.76 -10.78 5.88
N THR A 182 5.31 -11.22 4.76
CA THR A 182 5.47 -10.38 3.56
C THR A 182 4.91 -11.07 2.31
N LEU A 183 4.11 -10.33 1.53
CA LEU A 183 3.69 -10.71 0.18
C LEU A 183 4.40 -9.83 -0.84
N ILE A 184 5.00 -10.45 -1.87
CA ILE A 184 5.60 -9.78 -3.02
C ILE A 184 4.77 -10.09 -4.26
N LEU A 185 4.38 -9.05 -5.01
CA LEU A 185 3.62 -9.14 -6.26
C LEU A 185 4.43 -8.45 -7.37
N ILE A 186 4.84 -9.19 -8.42
CA ILE A 186 5.78 -8.67 -9.41
C ILE A 186 5.52 -9.26 -10.80
N GLY A 187 5.71 -8.44 -11.84
CA GLY A 187 5.66 -8.88 -13.24
C GLY A 187 6.95 -9.58 -13.67
N GLU A 188 6.84 -10.62 -14.50
CA GLU A 188 8.02 -11.32 -15.05
C GLU A 188 8.68 -10.54 -16.22
N ALA A 189 7.92 -9.64 -16.86
CA ALA A 189 8.44 -8.75 -17.90
C ALA A 189 8.83 -7.35 -17.36
N ASP A 190 8.95 -7.21 -16.03
CA ASP A 190 9.39 -5.97 -15.38
C ASP A 190 10.90 -5.76 -15.63
N ASP A 191 11.25 -4.78 -16.45
CA ASP A 191 12.62 -4.41 -16.77
C ASP A 191 13.21 -3.32 -15.85
N TRP A 192 12.37 -2.73 -15.00
CA TRP A 192 12.78 -1.70 -14.04
C TRP A 192 13.21 -2.31 -12.70
N THR A 193 12.42 -3.26 -12.22
CA THR A 193 12.72 -4.03 -11.00
C THR A 193 12.68 -5.53 -11.33
N PRO A 194 13.76 -6.09 -11.92
CA PRO A 194 13.76 -7.45 -12.44
C PRO A 194 13.39 -8.51 -11.39
N VAL A 195 12.48 -9.41 -11.77
CA VAL A 195 11.91 -10.46 -10.90
C VAL A 195 12.96 -11.34 -10.23
N ASP A 196 14.06 -11.64 -10.92
CA ASP A 196 15.14 -12.50 -10.40
C ASP A 196 15.76 -11.96 -9.12
N ARG A 197 15.84 -10.63 -8.97
CA ARG A 197 16.32 -10.00 -7.74
C ARG A 197 15.39 -10.27 -6.57
N CYS A 198 14.09 -10.26 -6.82
CA CYS A 198 13.08 -10.53 -5.79
C CYS A 198 12.99 -12.03 -5.45
N ILE A 199 13.21 -12.92 -6.43
CA ILE A 199 13.38 -14.35 -6.20
C ILE A 199 14.59 -14.58 -5.28
N HIS A 200 15.74 -13.97 -5.61
CA HIS A 200 16.94 -14.06 -4.77
C HIS A 200 16.70 -13.52 -3.34
N TRP A 201 16.02 -12.35 -3.20
CA TRP A 201 15.67 -11.78 -1.90
C TRP A 201 14.80 -12.74 -1.09
N ARG A 202 13.73 -13.29 -1.69
CA ARG A 202 12.84 -14.26 -1.05
C ARG A 202 13.59 -15.51 -0.56
N ASP A 203 14.54 -16.00 -1.34
CA ASP A 203 15.23 -17.25 -1.08
C ASP A 203 16.38 -17.08 -0.07
N THR A 204 16.90 -15.87 0.09
CA THR A 204 18.06 -15.60 0.96
C THR A 204 17.70 -14.89 2.27
N VAL A 205 16.52 -14.26 2.39
CA VAL A 205 16.13 -13.61 3.65
C VAL A 205 15.95 -14.63 4.78
N ARG A 206 16.54 -14.36 5.93
CA ARG A 206 16.36 -15.18 7.13
C ARG A 206 14.94 -14.94 7.69
N ARG A 207 14.10 -15.94 7.66
CA ARG A 207 12.66 -15.82 7.92
C ARG A 207 12.30 -15.58 9.38
N ASN A 208 13.07 -16.09 10.32
CA ASN A 208 12.90 -15.87 11.77
C ASN A 208 11.43 -16.08 12.25
N GLY A 209 10.79 -17.13 11.74
CA GLY A 209 9.39 -17.44 12.07
C GLY A 209 8.33 -16.77 11.18
N HIS A 210 8.73 -15.87 10.30
CA HIS A 210 7.83 -15.18 9.39
C HIS A 210 7.81 -15.80 7.98
N SER A 211 6.75 -15.54 7.22
CA SER A 211 6.56 -16.03 5.86
C SER A 211 6.92 -14.98 4.80
N VAL A 212 7.41 -15.45 3.64
CA VAL A 212 7.44 -14.66 2.41
C VAL A 212 6.63 -15.42 1.35
N GLU A 213 5.53 -14.83 0.96
CA GLU A 213 4.73 -15.26 -0.18
C GLU A 213 5.13 -14.40 -1.39
N MET A 214 5.19 -15.01 -2.56
CA MET A 214 5.52 -14.30 -3.79
C MET A 214 4.65 -14.80 -4.92
N LYS A 215 4.01 -13.88 -5.61
CA LYS A 215 3.24 -14.14 -6.82
C LYS A 215 3.87 -13.40 -7.98
N THR A 216 4.20 -14.14 -9.03
CA THR A 216 4.68 -13.56 -10.29
C THR A 216 3.57 -13.55 -11.34
N TYR A 217 3.63 -12.60 -12.26
CA TYR A 217 2.65 -12.44 -13.34
C TYR A 217 3.37 -12.50 -14.69
N PRO A 218 3.19 -13.59 -15.47
CA PRO A 218 3.78 -13.70 -16.79
C PRO A 218 3.41 -12.50 -17.68
N ALA A 219 4.36 -11.97 -18.45
CA ALA A 219 4.20 -10.83 -19.35
C ALA A 219 3.76 -9.49 -18.71
N ALA A 220 3.47 -9.44 -17.41
CA ALA A 220 3.17 -8.19 -16.74
C ALA A 220 4.42 -7.32 -16.60
N LEU A 221 4.26 -6.03 -16.90
CA LEU A 221 5.30 -5.01 -16.85
C LEU A 221 5.40 -4.40 -15.43
N HIS A 222 6.35 -3.47 -15.25
CA HIS A 222 6.37 -2.61 -14.07
C HIS A 222 5.07 -1.84 -13.92
N ALA A 223 4.60 -1.63 -12.69
CA ALA A 223 3.35 -0.92 -12.38
C ALA A 223 2.11 -1.52 -13.11
N PHE A 224 2.01 -2.84 -13.18
CA PHE A 224 0.95 -3.57 -13.88
C PHE A 224 -0.47 -3.26 -13.35
N ASP A 225 -0.59 -2.71 -12.16
CA ASP A 225 -1.87 -2.29 -11.54
C ASP A 225 -2.17 -0.78 -11.68
N ALA A 226 -1.24 -0.01 -12.28
CA ALA A 226 -1.41 1.42 -12.49
C ALA A 226 -2.62 1.75 -13.38
N PRO A 227 -3.28 2.90 -13.19
CA PRO A 227 -4.45 3.29 -13.97
C PRO A 227 -4.10 3.89 -15.34
N ALA A 228 -2.98 3.47 -15.94
CA ALA A 228 -2.48 3.95 -17.23
C ALA A 228 -2.15 2.78 -18.16
N PRO A 229 -2.41 2.90 -19.48
CA PRO A 229 -2.01 1.89 -20.45
C PRO A 229 -0.48 1.78 -20.52
N PRO A 230 0.06 0.68 -21.07
CA PRO A 230 1.49 0.51 -21.25
C PRO A 230 2.12 1.65 -22.08
N HIS A 231 3.20 2.22 -21.57
CA HIS A 231 3.96 3.29 -22.23
C HIS A 231 5.41 3.34 -21.75
N TYR A 232 6.24 4.11 -22.45
CA TYR A 232 7.66 4.26 -22.12
C TYR A 232 7.87 5.47 -21.21
N TYR A 233 8.57 5.27 -20.09
CA TYR A 233 8.89 6.33 -19.14
C TYR A 233 10.20 6.05 -18.41
N ALA A 234 11.04 7.04 -18.23
CA ALA A 234 12.32 6.96 -17.52
C ALA A 234 13.24 5.79 -18.00
N GLY A 235 13.14 5.41 -19.29
CA GLY A 235 13.94 4.33 -19.86
C GLY A 235 13.33 2.94 -19.77
N HIS A 236 12.14 2.79 -19.22
CA HIS A 236 11.46 1.51 -18.99
C HIS A 236 10.07 1.47 -19.62
N TYR A 237 9.61 0.27 -19.99
CA TYR A 237 8.26 0.06 -20.47
C TYR A 237 7.40 -0.44 -19.32
N PHE A 238 6.37 0.34 -18.95
CA PHE A 238 5.52 0.02 -17.80
C PHE A 238 4.05 0.33 -18.07
N GLY A 239 3.15 -0.21 -17.27
CA GLY A 239 1.73 0.08 -17.36
C GLY A 239 0.84 -1.13 -17.13
N ARG A 240 -0.47 -0.88 -17.21
CA ARG A 240 -1.51 -1.78 -16.75
C ARG A 240 -1.56 -3.11 -17.52
N ASP A 241 -1.57 -4.20 -16.78
CA ASP A 241 -2.09 -5.51 -17.17
C ASP A 241 -3.39 -5.77 -16.40
N PRO A 242 -4.56 -5.80 -17.05
CA PRO A 242 -5.84 -5.94 -16.35
C PRO A 242 -6.01 -7.25 -15.57
N ALA A 243 -5.45 -8.35 -16.08
CA ALA A 243 -5.55 -9.66 -15.44
C ALA A 243 -4.66 -9.75 -14.20
N ALA A 244 -3.39 -9.33 -14.32
CA ALA A 244 -2.45 -9.24 -13.20
C ALA A 244 -2.97 -8.29 -12.12
N ALA A 245 -3.49 -7.11 -12.51
CA ALA A 245 -4.05 -6.13 -11.59
C ALA A 245 -5.24 -6.69 -10.80
N ALA A 246 -6.16 -7.39 -11.47
CA ALA A 246 -7.34 -7.97 -10.82
C ALA A 246 -6.95 -9.08 -9.82
N ASP A 247 -6.04 -9.98 -10.22
CA ASP A 247 -5.54 -11.02 -9.30
C ASP A 247 -4.76 -10.41 -8.13
N ALA A 248 -3.89 -9.43 -8.36
CA ALA A 248 -3.12 -8.77 -7.31
C ALA A 248 -4.00 -8.12 -6.23
N VAL A 249 -5.15 -7.56 -6.62
CA VAL A 249 -6.15 -7.03 -5.69
C VAL A 249 -6.71 -8.17 -4.80
N ILE A 250 -7.01 -9.33 -5.38
CA ILE A 250 -7.51 -10.51 -4.65
C ILE A 250 -6.43 -11.05 -3.70
N GLN A 251 -5.21 -11.24 -4.19
CA GLN A 251 -4.08 -11.72 -3.38
C GLN A 251 -3.80 -10.79 -2.20
N THR A 252 -3.76 -9.49 -2.44
CA THR A 252 -3.58 -8.47 -1.40
C THR A 252 -4.67 -8.54 -0.34
N ARG A 253 -5.95 -8.58 -0.76
CA ARG A 253 -7.07 -8.66 0.17
C ARG A 253 -7.01 -9.91 1.04
N ASN A 254 -6.79 -11.07 0.43
CA ASN A 254 -6.71 -12.34 1.14
C ASN A 254 -5.55 -12.35 2.14
N PHE A 255 -4.38 -11.87 1.71
CA PHE A 255 -3.19 -11.79 2.56
C PHE A 255 -3.41 -10.86 3.77
N LEU A 256 -3.93 -9.66 3.56
CA LEU A 256 -4.20 -8.70 4.64
C LEU A 256 -5.28 -9.22 5.60
N ASN A 257 -6.38 -9.76 5.07
CA ASN A 257 -7.46 -10.30 5.89
C ASN A 257 -7.00 -11.45 6.79
N SER A 258 -6.16 -12.36 6.29
CA SER A 258 -5.69 -13.50 7.07
C SER A 258 -4.81 -13.10 8.27
N ARG A 259 -4.28 -11.87 8.29
CA ARG A 259 -3.33 -11.39 9.30
C ARG A 259 -3.84 -10.23 10.15
N LEU A 260 -4.77 -9.44 9.61
CA LEU A 260 -5.26 -8.21 10.24
C LEU A 260 -6.72 -8.31 10.69
N ALA A 261 -7.45 -9.36 10.28
CA ALA A 261 -8.81 -9.57 10.75
C ALA A 261 -8.85 -9.80 12.28
N PRO A 262 -9.91 -9.36 12.97
CA PRO A 262 -10.10 -9.74 14.36
C PRO A 262 -10.18 -11.27 14.50
N PRO A 263 -9.67 -11.85 15.60
CA PRO A 263 -9.64 -13.29 15.80
C PRO A 263 -11.00 -14.01 15.75
N ASN A 264 -12.11 -13.26 15.74
CA ASN A 264 -13.48 -13.80 15.70
C ASN A 264 -14.29 -13.45 14.45
N SER A 265 -13.67 -12.87 13.42
CA SER A 265 -14.32 -12.71 12.12
C SER A 265 -14.08 -13.96 11.26
N ALA A 266 -14.79 -15.05 11.59
CA ALA A 266 -14.93 -16.17 10.67
C ALA A 266 -15.74 -15.73 9.43
N PRO A 267 -15.45 -16.30 8.25
CA PRO A 267 -16.10 -15.93 6.99
C PRO A 267 -17.61 -16.20 7.00
#